data_a2af37577adb760224c1ef03ee3d1c22
#
_entry.id   a2af37577adb760224c1ef03ee3d1c22
#
_cell.length_a   1.000
_cell.length_b   1.000
_cell.length_c   1.000
_cell.angle_alpha   90.00
_cell.angle_beta   90.00
_cell.angle_gamma   90.00
#
_symmetry.space_group_name_H-M   'P 1'
#
loop_
_entity.id
_entity.type
_entity.pdbx_description
1 polymer ?
#
loop_
_entity_poly.entity_id
_entity_poly.type
_entity_poly.pdbx_seq_one_letter_code
_entity_poly.pdbx_strand_id
1 'polypeptide(L)'
;MDLMPTNHAELMAFLSEYKIFSAAIILLYSLVVTMIIMPRIVIISKKKNLTAQTNSRTSHKGVVPTLGGVGVFTGLILTVNFAAILFADYEQYVNLSIFNILTLLLLLVGITDDLMNTSPRKKFLYQLLISLVFIFGTNIHIDSFFGLLGIHDIPNVLASVFSAFVIVLLINAYNLIDGIDGLAGLVGVIVSGFMALAFYLSGNFFYSLISLSLVGALISFLIYNFSRRMKIFLGDTGSMVVGFVLAYQVVLYLSLANGNSEAFVFKNAPIFALALVSYPLFDTLRVMCLRLLNKKSPFLADRNHIHHRLIDLGLAHKYASLAVAFYTLLVTIVAVSINSLPINIAFIIMLVVVTCLLLLPFAICKKEGAWSLRFPKA
;
A
#
# COMPACT_ATOMS: atom_id res chain seq x y z
N MET A 1 -7.29 -8.36 -42.65
CA MET A 1 -6.35 -7.28 -42.16
C MET A 1 -7.13 -6.09 -41.59
N ASP A 2 -8.35 -6.33 -41.07
CA ASP A 2 -9.32 -5.31 -40.63
C ASP A 2 -9.51 -5.31 -39.10
N LEU A 3 -8.40 -5.49 -38.33
CA LEU A 3 -8.44 -5.57 -36.88
C LEU A 3 -8.09 -4.23 -36.17
N MET A 4 -7.85 -3.17 -36.95
CA MET A 4 -7.53 -1.87 -36.35
C MET A 4 -8.80 -1.02 -36.29
N PRO A 5 -9.21 -0.55 -35.07
CA PRO A 5 -10.36 0.33 -34.92
C PRO A 5 -10.15 1.63 -35.71
N THR A 6 -11.16 2.01 -36.48
CA THR A 6 -11.11 3.19 -37.36
C THR A 6 -11.72 4.44 -36.70
N ASN A 7 -12.50 4.26 -35.63
CA ASN A 7 -13.12 5.34 -34.88
C ASN A 7 -13.07 5.08 -33.35
N HIS A 8 -13.42 6.07 -32.55
CA HIS A 8 -13.37 6.01 -31.09
C HIS A 8 -14.26 4.89 -30.52
N ALA A 9 -15.45 4.67 -31.05
CA ALA A 9 -16.37 3.65 -30.57
C ALA A 9 -15.82 2.22 -30.80
N GLU A 10 -15.23 1.98 -31.98
CA GLU A 10 -14.57 0.72 -32.32
C GLU A 10 -13.33 0.47 -31.43
N LEU A 11 -12.54 1.53 -31.17
CA LEU A 11 -11.41 1.43 -30.24
C LEU A 11 -11.86 1.02 -28.83
N MET A 12 -12.94 1.62 -28.33
CA MET A 12 -13.48 1.30 -27.00
C MET A 12 -14.01 -0.14 -26.95
N ALA A 13 -14.72 -0.59 -27.99
CA ALA A 13 -15.19 -1.95 -28.10
C ALA A 13 -14.01 -2.94 -28.12
N PHE A 14 -13.00 -2.68 -28.94
CA PHE A 14 -11.78 -3.49 -29.02
C PHE A 14 -11.08 -3.57 -27.66
N LEU A 15 -10.84 -2.45 -26.99
CA LEU A 15 -10.16 -2.42 -25.69
C LEU A 15 -10.97 -3.13 -24.59
N SER A 16 -12.30 -3.07 -24.64
CA SER A 16 -13.18 -3.78 -23.70
C SER A 16 -13.22 -5.29 -23.93
N GLU A 17 -13.06 -5.74 -25.18
CA GLU A 17 -12.96 -7.14 -25.54
C GLU A 17 -11.60 -7.73 -25.11
N TYR A 18 -10.50 -6.99 -25.33
CA TYR A 18 -9.15 -7.42 -25.01
C TYR A 18 -8.64 -6.87 -23.67
N LYS A 19 -9.36 -7.17 -22.58
CA LYS A 19 -9.07 -6.66 -21.21
C LYS A 19 -7.63 -6.89 -20.74
N ILE A 20 -7.04 -8.05 -21.02
CA ILE A 20 -5.64 -8.35 -20.61
C ILE A 20 -4.66 -7.44 -21.35
N PHE A 21 -4.87 -7.20 -22.63
CA PHE A 21 -4.06 -6.30 -23.44
C PHE A 21 -4.18 -4.86 -22.92
N SER A 22 -5.39 -4.40 -22.63
CA SER A 22 -5.67 -3.09 -22.06
C SER A 22 -5.02 -2.91 -20.68
N ALA A 23 -5.08 -3.93 -19.83
CA ALA A 23 -4.41 -3.94 -18.54
C ALA A 23 -2.87 -3.81 -18.68
N ALA A 24 -2.27 -4.53 -19.65
CA ALA A 24 -0.84 -4.42 -19.93
C ALA A 24 -0.45 -3.02 -20.43
N ILE A 25 -1.27 -2.40 -21.28
CA ILE A 25 -1.05 -1.02 -21.76
C ILE A 25 -1.06 -0.03 -20.57
N ILE A 26 -2.05 -0.11 -19.69
CA ILE A 26 -2.18 0.78 -18.52
C ILE A 26 -0.98 0.60 -17.59
N LEU A 27 -0.57 -0.62 -17.28
CA LEU A 27 0.62 -0.91 -16.49
C LEU A 27 1.89 -0.28 -17.11
N LEU A 28 2.11 -0.52 -18.39
CA LEU A 28 3.27 0.01 -19.12
C LEU A 28 3.23 1.54 -19.21
N TYR A 29 2.06 2.12 -19.46
CA TYR A 29 1.88 3.57 -19.51
C TYR A 29 2.28 4.21 -18.17
N SER A 30 1.79 3.68 -17.02
CA SER A 30 2.16 4.16 -15.69
C SER A 30 3.66 4.05 -15.43
N LEU A 31 4.25 2.91 -15.79
CA LEU A 31 5.69 2.67 -15.65
C LEU A 31 6.51 3.68 -16.46
N VAL A 32 6.16 3.88 -17.73
CA VAL A 32 6.88 4.79 -18.63
C VAL A 32 6.73 6.25 -18.19
N VAL A 33 5.52 6.69 -17.86
CA VAL A 33 5.26 8.07 -17.38
C VAL A 33 6.10 8.35 -16.14
N THR A 34 6.06 7.44 -15.15
CA THR A 34 6.85 7.59 -13.92
C THR A 34 8.35 7.56 -14.22
N MET A 35 8.82 6.69 -15.12
CA MET A 35 10.23 6.59 -15.51
C MET A 35 10.74 7.87 -16.18
N ILE A 36 9.92 8.57 -16.94
CA ILE A 36 10.27 9.85 -17.59
C ILE A 36 10.34 10.99 -16.57
N ILE A 37 9.45 10.99 -15.57
CA ILE A 37 9.31 12.09 -14.60
C ILE A 37 10.37 11.98 -13.50
N MET A 38 10.67 10.78 -13.03
CA MET A 38 11.54 10.52 -11.88
C MET A 38 12.92 11.17 -11.98
N PRO A 39 13.67 11.10 -13.10
CA PRO A 39 14.97 11.75 -13.22
C PRO A 39 14.91 13.27 -13.04
N ARG A 40 13.85 13.90 -13.55
CA ARG A 40 13.63 15.35 -13.44
C ARG A 40 13.46 15.75 -11.98
N ILE A 41 12.66 14.97 -11.22
CA ILE A 41 12.47 15.18 -9.78
C ILE A 41 13.79 15.05 -9.03
N VAL A 42 14.58 14.00 -9.31
CA VAL A 42 15.90 13.79 -8.70
C VAL A 42 16.81 15.00 -8.95
N ILE A 43 16.89 15.48 -10.20
CA ILE A 43 17.75 16.61 -10.57
C ILE A 43 17.29 17.90 -9.89
N ILE A 44 15.99 18.19 -9.90
CA ILE A 44 15.44 19.40 -9.28
C ILE A 44 15.66 19.37 -7.77
N SER A 45 15.34 18.25 -7.12
CA SER A 45 15.51 18.08 -5.67
C SER A 45 16.98 18.26 -5.24
N LYS A 46 17.93 17.71 -6.00
CA LYS A 46 19.37 17.91 -5.74
C LYS A 46 19.78 19.37 -5.91
N LYS A 47 19.33 20.04 -6.98
CA LYS A 47 19.64 21.47 -7.25
C LYS A 47 19.07 22.40 -6.18
N LYS A 48 17.94 22.05 -5.60
CA LYS A 48 17.22 22.86 -4.59
C LYS A 48 17.54 22.42 -3.16
N ASN A 49 18.46 21.46 -2.95
CA ASN A 49 18.80 20.89 -1.65
C ASN A 49 17.58 20.34 -0.87
N LEU A 50 16.55 19.84 -1.59
CA LEU A 50 15.36 19.19 -1.02
C LEU A 50 15.67 17.73 -0.70
N THR A 51 16.42 17.52 0.39
CA THR A 51 17.02 16.22 0.71
C THR A 51 16.80 15.90 2.17
N ALA A 52 16.76 14.60 2.49
CA ALA A 52 16.66 14.15 3.87
C ALA A 52 17.79 14.75 4.72
N GLN A 53 17.44 15.37 5.84
CA GLN A 53 18.45 15.76 6.82
C GLN A 53 19.07 14.50 7.41
N THR A 54 20.40 14.40 7.38
CA THR A 54 21.14 13.32 8.01
C THR A 54 21.05 13.48 9.54
N ASN A 55 20.04 12.89 10.13
CA ASN A 55 19.93 12.73 11.56
C ASN A 55 20.68 11.46 12.00
N SER A 56 21.12 11.39 13.25
CA SER A 56 21.76 10.21 13.86
C SER A 56 20.96 8.90 13.75
N ARG A 57 19.74 8.95 13.22
CA ARG A 57 18.81 7.83 12.98
C ARG A 57 18.85 7.30 11.54
N THR A 58 19.41 8.05 10.57
CA THR A 58 19.44 7.64 9.17
C THR A 58 20.59 6.68 8.91
N SER A 59 20.30 5.53 8.30
CA SER A 59 21.28 4.49 7.97
C SER A 59 22.18 4.85 6.75
N HIS A 60 22.00 6.03 6.15
CA HIS A 60 22.66 6.43 4.91
C HIS A 60 23.67 7.56 5.10
N LYS A 61 24.88 7.37 4.56
CA LYS A 61 25.91 8.39 4.42
C LYS A 61 25.73 9.06 3.05
N GLY A 62 24.94 10.14 2.96
CA GLY A 62 24.79 10.90 1.72
C GLY A 62 23.49 11.70 1.65
N VAL A 63 23.50 12.73 0.81
CA VAL A 63 22.36 13.62 0.57
C VAL A 63 21.44 12.96 -0.47
N VAL A 64 20.32 12.36 -0.04
CA VAL A 64 19.36 11.69 -0.92
C VAL A 64 18.04 12.47 -0.94
N PRO A 65 17.50 12.79 -2.14
CA PRO A 65 16.18 13.43 -2.26
C PRO A 65 15.05 12.58 -1.67
N THR A 66 14.03 13.24 -1.06
CA THR A 66 12.86 12.58 -0.44
C THR A 66 11.58 12.68 -1.25
N LEU A 67 11.57 13.41 -2.35
CA LEU A 67 10.35 13.70 -3.12
C LEU A 67 10.02 12.64 -4.19
N GLY A 68 10.40 11.37 -4.01
CA GLY A 68 10.03 10.28 -4.92
C GLY A 68 8.52 10.06 -5.03
N GLY A 69 7.81 10.37 -3.95
CA GLY A 69 6.36 10.33 -3.92
C GLY A 69 5.68 11.21 -4.97
N VAL A 70 6.27 12.35 -5.32
CA VAL A 70 5.75 13.21 -6.40
C VAL A 70 5.75 12.47 -7.75
N GLY A 71 6.79 11.69 -8.03
CA GLY A 71 6.87 10.90 -9.26
C GLY A 71 5.86 9.77 -9.29
N VAL A 72 5.71 9.05 -8.18
CA VAL A 72 4.71 7.97 -8.03
C VAL A 72 3.29 8.53 -8.18
N PHE A 73 2.98 9.64 -7.48
CA PHE A 73 1.69 10.33 -7.61
C PHE A 73 1.40 10.74 -9.06
N THR A 74 2.36 11.38 -9.73
CA THR A 74 2.14 11.88 -11.09
C THR A 74 1.89 10.72 -12.06
N GLY A 75 2.69 9.65 -11.98
CA GLY A 75 2.48 8.46 -12.80
C GLY A 75 1.12 7.80 -12.54
N LEU A 76 0.75 7.65 -11.26
CA LEU A 76 -0.54 7.12 -10.86
C LEU A 76 -1.69 7.95 -11.43
N ILE A 77 -1.74 9.26 -11.11
CA ILE A 77 -2.89 10.12 -11.44
C ILE A 77 -3.07 10.27 -12.95
N LEU A 78 -1.99 10.49 -13.71
CA LEU A 78 -2.10 10.57 -15.16
C LEU A 78 -2.63 9.27 -15.76
N THR A 79 -2.17 8.13 -15.26
CA THR A 79 -2.58 6.81 -15.78
C THR A 79 -4.02 6.48 -15.40
N VAL A 80 -4.43 6.73 -14.16
CA VAL A 80 -5.79 6.43 -13.70
C VAL A 80 -6.80 7.30 -14.44
N ASN A 81 -6.51 8.59 -14.68
CA ASN A 81 -7.39 9.46 -15.45
C ASN A 81 -7.44 9.02 -16.94
N PHE A 82 -6.31 8.60 -17.52
CA PHE A 82 -6.31 8.03 -18.86
C PHE A 82 -7.16 6.74 -18.92
N ALA A 83 -7.02 5.83 -17.95
CA ALA A 83 -7.86 4.64 -17.86
C ALA A 83 -9.35 4.97 -17.67
N ALA A 84 -9.67 6.04 -16.92
CA ALA A 84 -11.06 6.45 -16.69
C ALA A 84 -11.74 6.95 -17.96
N ILE A 85 -11.04 7.69 -18.82
CA ILE A 85 -11.57 8.12 -20.12
C ILE A 85 -11.98 6.92 -20.99
N LEU A 86 -11.29 5.79 -20.83
CA LEU A 86 -11.49 4.60 -21.65
C LEU A 86 -12.47 3.59 -21.06
N PHE A 87 -12.56 3.48 -19.73
CA PHE A 87 -13.18 2.33 -19.06
C PHE A 87 -14.11 2.65 -17.90
N ALA A 88 -14.14 3.91 -17.40
CA ALA A 88 -14.97 4.25 -16.26
C ALA A 88 -16.41 4.52 -16.69
N ASP A 89 -17.37 4.00 -15.94
CA ASP A 89 -18.75 4.49 -15.96
C ASP A 89 -18.90 5.82 -15.20
N TYR A 90 -20.10 6.40 -15.22
CA TYR A 90 -20.35 7.70 -14.60
C TYR A 90 -20.09 7.71 -13.08
N GLU A 91 -20.52 6.67 -12.37
CA GLU A 91 -20.34 6.56 -10.93
C GLU A 91 -18.86 6.40 -10.56
N GLN A 92 -18.16 5.51 -11.28
CA GLN A 92 -16.73 5.31 -11.14
C GLN A 92 -15.94 6.61 -11.41
N TYR A 93 -16.36 7.41 -12.41
CA TYR A 93 -15.72 8.68 -12.74
C TYR A 93 -15.93 9.72 -11.63
N VAL A 94 -17.12 9.79 -11.02
CA VAL A 94 -17.40 10.68 -9.88
C VAL A 94 -16.54 10.28 -8.67
N ASN A 95 -16.52 8.98 -8.33
CA ASN A 95 -15.70 8.46 -7.22
C ASN A 95 -14.20 8.69 -7.45
N LEU A 96 -13.74 8.55 -8.71
CA LEU A 96 -12.38 8.86 -9.08
C LEU A 96 -12.05 10.35 -8.90
N SER A 97 -12.99 11.24 -9.19
CA SER A 97 -12.77 12.67 -9.01
C SER A 97 -12.51 13.03 -7.54
N ILE A 98 -13.28 12.42 -6.63
CA ILE A 98 -13.06 12.53 -5.17
C ILE A 98 -11.69 11.94 -4.79
N PHE A 99 -11.39 10.73 -5.26
CA PHE A 99 -10.10 10.08 -5.03
C PHE A 99 -8.92 10.96 -5.48
N ASN A 100 -8.99 11.57 -6.66
CA ASN A 100 -7.94 12.45 -7.21
C ASN A 100 -7.70 13.67 -6.31
N ILE A 101 -8.78 14.33 -5.87
CA ILE A 101 -8.71 15.51 -4.98
C ILE A 101 -8.06 15.11 -3.64
N LEU A 102 -8.50 14.02 -3.04
CA LEU A 102 -8.00 13.56 -1.74
C LEU A 102 -6.54 13.10 -1.81
N THR A 103 -6.18 12.43 -2.88
CA THR A 103 -4.79 12.01 -3.13
C THR A 103 -3.89 13.23 -3.33
N LEU A 104 -4.36 14.27 -4.04
CA LEU A 104 -3.64 15.53 -4.18
C LEU A 104 -3.48 16.27 -2.85
N LEU A 105 -4.51 16.29 -2.02
CA LEU A 105 -4.42 16.90 -0.67
C LEU A 105 -3.40 16.15 0.20
N LEU A 106 -3.37 14.81 0.16
CA LEU A 106 -2.34 14.02 0.86
C LEU A 106 -0.94 14.27 0.32
N LEU A 107 -0.79 14.43 -1.00
CA LEU A 107 0.49 14.81 -1.60
C LEU A 107 0.99 16.14 -1.01
N LEU A 108 0.12 17.16 -0.95
CA LEU A 108 0.48 18.48 -0.39
C LEU A 108 0.84 18.41 1.10
N VAL A 109 0.10 17.63 1.88
CA VAL A 109 0.41 17.37 3.29
C VAL A 109 1.78 16.68 3.41
N GLY A 110 2.06 15.66 2.58
CA GLY A 110 3.32 14.94 2.58
C GLY A 110 4.51 15.80 2.16
N ILE A 111 4.36 16.62 1.12
CA ILE A 111 5.41 17.57 0.72
C ILE A 111 5.69 18.55 1.87
N THR A 112 4.65 19.07 2.52
CA THR A 112 4.81 20.00 3.65
C THR A 112 5.55 19.30 4.80
N ASP A 113 5.29 18.02 5.02
CA ASP A 113 5.96 17.25 6.06
C ASP A 113 7.42 16.97 5.73
N ASP A 114 7.72 16.54 4.52
CA ASP A 114 9.10 16.30 4.05
C ASP A 114 9.97 17.57 4.11
N LEU A 115 9.35 18.76 3.96
CA LEU A 115 10.07 20.04 3.96
C LEU A 115 10.12 20.72 5.33
N MET A 116 9.07 20.58 6.16
CA MET A 116 8.86 21.41 7.35
C MET A 116 8.70 20.60 8.66
N ASN A 117 8.69 19.24 8.60
CA ASN A 117 8.47 18.35 9.74
C ASN A 117 7.20 18.70 10.55
N THR A 118 6.04 18.41 9.99
CA THR A 118 4.73 18.64 10.61
C THR A 118 4.53 17.81 11.88
N SER A 119 3.82 18.36 12.86
CA SER A 119 3.55 17.60 14.08
C SER A 119 2.65 16.39 13.80
N PRO A 120 2.83 15.25 14.52
CA PRO A 120 2.02 14.05 14.35
C PRO A 120 0.51 14.28 14.51
N ARG A 121 0.12 15.22 15.38
CA ARG A 121 -1.30 15.57 15.59
C ARG A 121 -1.92 16.24 14.36
N LYS A 122 -1.18 17.11 13.66
CA LYS A 122 -1.66 17.75 12.43
C LYS A 122 -1.78 16.73 11.30
N LYS A 123 -0.78 15.85 11.14
CA LYS A 123 -0.85 14.74 10.16
C LYS A 123 -2.08 13.88 10.38
N PHE A 124 -2.30 13.44 11.62
CA PHE A 124 -3.47 12.62 11.97
C PHE A 124 -4.79 13.34 11.64
N LEU A 125 -4.91 14.63 11.97
CA LEU A 125 -6.11 15.41 11.69
C LEU A 125 -6.39 15.48 10.17
N TYR A 126 -5.37 15.76 9.35
CA TYR A 126 -5.53 15.80 7.88
C TYR A 126 -5.94 14.44 7.33
N GLN A 127 -5.31 13.36 7.77
CA GLN A 127 -5.67 11.99 7.36
C GLN A 127 -7.10 11.65 7.77
N LEU A 128 -7.53 12.03 8.97
CA LEU A 128 -8.90 11.81 9.44
C LEU A 128 -9.92 12.58 8.59
N LEU A 129 -9.68 13.87 8.34
CA LEU A 129 -10.56 14.68 7.50
C LEU A 129 -10.66 14.11 6.08
N ILE A 130 -9.54 13.73 5.48
CA ILE A 130 -9.49 13.10 4.15
C ILE A 130 -10.27 11.78 4.13
N SER A 131 -10.11 10.95 5.17
CA SER A 131 -10.84 9.68 5.28
C SER A 131 -12.35 9.89 5.41
N LEU A 132 -12.79 10.88 6.19
CA LEU A 132 -14.21 11.22 6.33
C LEU A 132 -14.78 11.77 5.02
N VAL A 133 -14.08 12.69 4.34
CA VAL A 133 -14.52 13.21 3.03
C VAL A 133 -14.61 12.09 2.00
N PHE A 134 -13.66 11.13 2.01
CA PHE A 134 -13.72 9.97 1.15
C PHE A 134 -15.00 9.16 1.39
N ILE A 135 -15.26 8.75 2.64
CA ILE A 135 -16.39 7.88 2.99
C ILE A 135 -17.73 8.56 2.67
N PHE A 136 -17.92 9.80 3.11
CA PHE A 136 -19.18 10.52 2.89
C PHE A 136 -19.36 10.98 1.44
N GLY A 137 -18.27 11.22 0.72
CA GLY A 137 -18.33 11.65 -0.68
C GLY A 137 -18.57 10.50 -1.65
N THR A 138 -18.06 9.30 -1.36
CA THR A 138 -18.17 8.12 -2.25
C THR A 138 -19.19 7.10 -1.77
N ASN A 139 -19.62 7.17 -0.51
CA ASN A 139 -20.41 6.14 0.18
C ASN A 139 -19.75 4.74 0.18
N ILE A 140 -18.41 4.68 0.00
CA ILE A 140 -17.64 3.43 0.03
C ILE A 140 -17.15 3.21 1.46
N HIS A 141 -17.64 2.18 2.13
CA HIS A 141 -17.26 1.84 3.50
C HIS A 141 -17.35 0.33 3.74
N ILE A 142 -16.72 -0.15 4.81
CA ILE A 142 -16.77 -1.54 5.26
C ILE A 142 -18.03 -1.68 6.13
N ASP A 143 -19.06 -2.25 5.58
CA ASP A 143 -20.38 -2.40 6.22
C ASP A 143 -20.67 -3.82 6.71
N SER A 144 -19.75 -4.77 6.46
CA SER A 144 -19.89 -6.14 6.92
C SER A 144 -18.56 -6.72 7.41
N PHE A 145 -18.62 -7.59 8.42
CA PHE A 145 -17.53 -8.47 8.82
C PHE A 145 -17.68 -9.89 8.24
N PHE A 146 -18.64 -10.12 7.32
CA PHE A 146 -18.81 -11.39 6.59
C PHE A 146 -19.02 -12.61 7.50
N GLY A 147 -19.56 -12.43 8.71
CA GLY A 147 -19.75 -13.50 9.70
C GLY A 147 -18.52 -13.75 10.58
N LEU A 148 -17.45 -12.95 10.47
CA LEU A 148 -16.31 -13.05 11.36
C LEU A 148 -16.76 -12.78 12.81
N LEU A 149 -16.44 -13.72 13.71
CA LEU A 149 -16.86 -13.72 15.12
C LEU A 149 -18.40 -13.64 15.29
N GLY A 150 -19.17 -14.09 14.28
CA GLY A 150 -20.64 -14.03 14.26
C GLY A 150 -21.21 -12.67 13.90
N ILE A 151 -20.37 -11.69 13.52
CA ILE A 151 -20.80 -10.36 13.11
C ILE A 151 -20.92 -10.33 11.59
N HIS A 152 -22.10 -10.02 11.09
CA HIS A 152 -22.39 -9.79 9.68
C HIS A 152 -22.38 -8.30 9.39
N ASP A 153 -23.54 -7.72 9.17
CA ASP A 153 -23.65 -6.31 8.84
C ASP A 153 -23.57 -5.42 10.07
N ILE A 154 -23.00 -4.25 9.89
CA ILE A 154 -22.86 -3.23 10.92
C ILE A 154 -23.60 -1.95 10.52
N PRO A 155 -24.17 -1.20 11.49
CA PRO A 155 -24.89 0.04 11.20
C PRO A 155 -24.00 1.05 10.44
N ASN A 156 -24.57 1.78 9.48
CA ASN A 156 -23.85 2.70 8.59
C ASN A 156 -22.94 3.70 9.32
N VAL A 157 -23.37 4.24 10.46
CA VAL A 157 -22.55 5.16 11.25
C VAL A 157 -21.29 4.46 11.76
N LEU A 158 -21.44 3.24 12.30
CA LEU A 158 -20.33 2.45 12.79
C LEU A 158 -19.41 1.99 11.64
N ALA A 159 -19.98 1.60 10.50
CA ALA A 159 -19.28 1.28 9.27
C ALA A 159 -18.41 2.44 8.80
N SER A 160 -18.95 3.65 8.80
CA SER A 160 -18.23 4.87 8.42
C SER A 160 -17.07 5.18 9.36
N VAL A 161 -17.31 5.11 10.68
CA VAL A 161 -16.27 5.33 11.70
C VAL A 161 -15.18 4.27 11.62
N PHE A 162 -15.55 3.00 11.47
CA PHE A 162 -14.61 1.89 11.33
C PHE A 162 -13.77 2.03 10.05
N SER A 163 -14.39 2.37 8.93
CA SER A 163 -13.67 2.56 7.67
C SER A 163 -12.71 3.74 7.72
N ALA A 164 -13.11 4.87 8.34
CA ALA A 164 -12.20 6.00 8.57
C ALA A 164 -11.00 5.59 9.43
N PHE A 165 -11.24 4.81 10.50
CA PHE A 165 -10.17 4.27 11.33
C PHE A 165 -9.22 3.38 10.52
N VAL A 166 -9.73 2.46 9.69
CA VAL A 166 -8.94 1.56 8.84
C VAL A 166 -8.09 2.37 7.86
N ILE A 167 -8.66 3.40 7.20
CA ILE A 167 -7.92 4.24 6.25
C ILE A 167 -6.78 4.97 6.96
N VAL A 168 -7.05 5.64 8.07
CA VAL A 168 -6.02 6.36 8.85
C VAL A 168 -4.95 5.40 9.35
N LEU A 169 -5.34 4.23 9.85
CA LEU A 169 -4.43 3.21 10.35
C LEU A 169 -3.50 2.71 9.24
N LEU A 170 -4.02 2.41 8.05
CA LEU A 170 -3.23 1.93 6.91
C LEU A 170 -2.28 3.01 6.37
N ILE A 171 -2.72 4.27 6.27
CA ILE A 171 -1.83 5.38 5.87
C ILE A 171 -0.65 5.48 6.83
N ASN A 172 -0.89 5.46 8.15
CA ASN A 172 0.17 5.56 9.14
C ASN A 172 1.05 4.31 9.18
N ALA A 173 0.46 3.11 9.11
CA ALA A 173 1.21 1.87 9.11
C ALA A 173 2.13 1.77 7.88
N TYR A 174 1.65 2.21 6.72
CA TYR A 174 2.47 2.21 5.50
C TYR A 174 3.57 3.29 5.55
N ASN A 175 3.31 4.45 6.13
CA ASN A 175 4.33 5.48 6.35
C ASN A 175 5.44 4.98 7.30
N LEU A 176 5.09 4.21 8.34
CA LEU A 176 6.07 3.67 9.28
C LEU A 176 6.98 2.58 8.70
N ILE A 177 6.55 1.86 7.67
CA ILE A 177 7.40 0.85 7.03
C ILE A 177 8.36 1.45 5.97
N ASP A 178 8.21 2.72 5.59
CA ASP A 178 9.12 3.39 4.64
C ASP A 178 10.46 3.79 5.30
N GLY A 179 11.07 2.86 6.02
CA GLY A 179 12.32 3.08 6.76
C GLY A 179 13.59 2.58 6.07
N ILE A 180 13.48 1.77 5.02
CA ILE A 180 14.62 1.17 4.29
C ILE A 180 14.36 1.08 2.79
N ASP A 181 15.46 1.06 2.01
CA ASP A 181 15.38 1.01 0.54
C ASP A 181 14.49 -0.13 0.04
N GLY A 182 13.54 0.19 -0.80
CA GLY A 182 12.68 -0.74 -1.52
C GLY A 182 11.53 -1.31 -0.73
N LEU A 183 11.49 -1.18 0.60
CA LEU A 183 10.51 -1.89 1.44
C LEU A 183 9.08 -1.47 1.11
N ALA A 184 8.77 -0.19 1.26
CA ALA A 184 7.43 0.33 0.95
C ALA A 184 7.07 0.06 -0.52
N GLY A 185 7.99 0.32 -1.47
CA GLY A 185 7.76 0.06 -2.88
C GLY A 185 7.42 -1.40 -3.19
N LEU A 186 8.17 -2.38 -2.65
CA LEU A 186 7.92 -3.81 -2.88
C LEU A 186 6.60 -4.28 -2.26
N VAL A 187 6.32 -3.88 -1.03
CA VAL A 187 5.04 -4.20 -0.37
C VAL A 187 3.87 -3.61 -1.17
N GLY A 188 3.97 -2.34 -1.60
CA GLY A 188 2.94 -1.70 -2.41
C GLY A 188 2.70 -2.39 -3.76
N VAL A 189 3.76 -2.85 -4.45
CA VAL A 189 3.65 -3.63 -5.70
C VAL A 189 2.90 -4.93 -5.47
N ILE A 190 3.23 -5.67 -4.40
CA ILE A 190 2.58 -6.94 -4.10
C ILE A 190 1.10 -6.73 -3.75
N VAL A 191 0.82 -5.81 -2.83
CA VAL A 191 -0.56 -5.53 -2.39
C VAL A 191 -1.43 -5.08 -3.57
N SER A 192 -0.99 -4.06 -4.33
CA SER A 192 -1.75 -3.59 -5.49
C SER A 192 -1.81 -4.60 -6.63
N GLY A 193 -0.78 -5.43 -6.81
CA GLY A 193 -0.79 -6.50 -7.81
C GLY A 193 -1.86 -7.56 -7.52
N PHE A 194 -1.95 -8.01 -6.27
CA PHE A 194 -3.01 -8.93 -5.86
C PHE A 194 -4.40 -8.29 -5.85
N MET A 195 -4.52 -7.00 -5.48
CA MET A 195 -5.78 -6.26 -5.59
C MET A 195 -6.20 -6.11 -7.06
N ALA A 196 -5.27 -5.84 -7.97
CA ALA A 196 -5.56 -5.79 -9.40
C ALA A 196 -6.13 -7.12 -9.90
N LEU A 197 -5.52 -8.24 -9.51
CA LEU A 197 -5.99 -9.58 -9.85
C LEU A 197 -7.39 -9.84 -9.24
N ALA A 198 -7.58 -9.50 -7.97
CA ALA A 198 -8.85 -9.70 -7.27
C ALA A 198 -9.99 -8.90 -7.92
N PHE A 199 -9.78 -7.63 -8.24
CA PHE A 199 -10.75 -6.82 -8.95
C PHE A 199 -11.02 -7.35 -10.37
N TYR A 200 -9.97 -7.76 -11.10
CA TYR A 200 -10.13 -8.32 -12.44
C TYR A 200 -10.99 -9.58 -12.43
N LEU A 201 -10.67 -10.53 -11.54
CA LEU A 201 -11.40 -11.80 -11.41
C LEU A 201 -12.84 -11.63 -10.93
N SER A 202 -13.12 -10.55 -10.18
CA SER A 202 -14.47 -10.20 -9.70
C SER A 202 -15.26 -9.31 -10.69
N GLY A 203 -14.78 -9.15 -11.92
CA GLY A 203 -15.47 -8.37 -12.96
C GLY A 203 -15.31 -6.85 -12.84
N ASN A 204 -14.62 -6.36 -11.83
CA ASN A 204 -14.43 -4.94 -11.55
C ASN A 204 -13.19 -4.39 -12.29
N PHE A 205 -13.24 -4.40 -13.62
CA PHE A 205 -12.08 -4.15 -14.46
C PHE A 205 -11.45 -2.76 -14.25
N PHE A 206 -12.26 -1.71 -14.13
CA PHE A 206 -11.75 -0.36 -13.91
C PHE A 206 -10.91 -0.23 -12.63
N TYR A 207 -11.35 -0.83 -11.52
CA TYR A 207 -10.59 -0.83 -10.26
C TYR A 207 -9.31 -1.67 -10.33
N SER A 208 -9.30 -2.71 -11.18
CA SER A 208 -8.07 -3.43 -11.53
C SER A 208 -7.04 -2.50 -12.20
N LEU A 209 -7.49 -1.61 -13.10
CA LEU A 209 -6.61 -0.66 -13.78
C LEU A 209 -6.03 0.40 -12.84
N ILE A 210 -6.81 0.87 -11.84
CA ILE A 210 -6.29 1.75 -10.77
C ILE A 210 -5.14 1.06 -10.02
N SER A 211 -5.33 -0.20 -9.67
CA SER A 211 -4.33 -0.99 -8.96
C SER A 211 -3.07 -1.21 -9.80
N LEU A 212 -3.21 -1.56 -11.08
CA LEU A 212 -2.09 -1.70 -12.02
C LEU A 212 -1.35 -0.39 -12.26
N SER A 213 -2.05 0.74 -12.24
CA SER A 213 -1.43 2.07 -12.34
C SER A 213 -0.47 2.33 -11.18
N LEU A 214 -0.85 1.96 -9.95
CA LEU A 214 0.06 2.05 -8.80
C LEU A 214 1.24 1.08 -8.92
N VAL A 215 1.00 -0.16 -9.37
CA VAL A 215 2.07 -1.15 -9.62
C VAL A 215 3.11 -0.60 -10.59
N GLY A 216 2.69 -0.06 -11.75
CA GLY A 216 3.60 0.52 -12.74
C GLY A 216 4.43 1.68 -12.18
N ALA A 217 3.78 2.59 -11.45
CA ALA A 217 4.45 3.72 -10.82
C ALA A 217 5.48 3.27 -9.77
N LEU A 218 5.13 2.29 -8.92
CA LEU A 218 6.03 1.77 -7.89
C LEU A 218 7.19 0.96 -8.45
N ILE A 219 7.00 0.18 -9.52
CA ILE A 219 8.10 -0.53 -10.20
C ILE A 219 9.10 0.49 -10.74
N SER A 220 8.63 1.54 -11.40
CA SER A 220 9.51 2.62 -11.86
C SER A 220 10.24 3.30 -10.71
N PHE A 221 9.54 3.63 -9.62
CA PHE A 221 10.16 4.20 -8.42
C PHE A 221 11.28 3.30 -7.87
N LEU A 222 11.05 1.98 -7.76
CA LEU A 222 12.03 1.01 -7.24
C LEU A 222 13.33 0.99 -8.03
N ILE A 223 13.28 1.19 -9.36
CA ILE A 223 14.48 1.30 -10.21
C ILE A 223 15.37 2.44 -9.71
N TYR A 224 14.78 3.58 -9.39
CA TYR A 224 15.53 4.75 -8.88
C TYR A 224 15.88 4.62 -7.40
N ASN A 225 15.03 4.04 -6.59
CA ASN A 225 15.28 3.85 -5.17
C ASN A 225 16.47 2.92 -4.91
N PHE A 226 16.63 1.86 -5.72
CA PHE A 226 17.80 0.97 -5.67
C PHE A 226 19.01 1.50 -6.46
N SER A 227 18.87 2.59 -7.19
CA SER A 227 19.96 3.15 -7.99
C SER A 227 21.05 3.77 -7.11
N ARG A 228 22.31 3.60 -7.49
CA ARG A 228 23.44 4.28 -6.84
C ARG A 228 23.62 5.73 -7.31
N ARG A 229 23.28 6.02 -8.58
CA ARG A 229 23.52 7.33 -9.22
C ARG A 229 22.34 8.28 -9.09
N MET A 230 21.13 7.75 -9.24
CA MET A 230 19.87 8.52 -9.29
C MET A 230 18.97 8.14 -8.12
N LYS A 231 19.57 7.87 -6.95
CA LYS A 231 18.82 7.44 -5.76
C LYS A 231 17.85 8.51 -5.32
N ILE A 232 16.63 8.06 -4.97
CA ILE A 232 15.57 8.87 -4.40
C ILE A 232 14.80 8.04 -3.36
N PHE A 233 14.36 8.67 -2.27
CA PHE A 233 13.47 8.09 -1.29
C PHE A 233 12.02 8.42 -1.61
N LEU A 234 11.10 7.57 -1.16
CA LEU A 234 9.67 7.77 -1.34
C LEU A 234 9.20 9.02 -0.57
N GLY A 235 9.66 9.16 0.67
CA GLY A 235 9.34 10.24 1.59
C GLY A 235 7.93 10.17 2.16
N ASP A 236 7.62 11.06 3.09
CA ASP A 236 6.25 11.19 3.65
C ASP A 236 5.24 11.56 2.55
N THR A 237 5.69 12.33 1.56
CA THR A 237 4.95 12.62 0.33
C THR A 237 4.42 11.35 -0.35
N GLY A 238 5.26 10.35 -0.53
CA GLY A 238 4.88 9.15 -1.26
C GLY A 238 4.23 8.10 -0.38
N SER A 239 4.76 7.88 0.83
CA SER A 239 4.24 6.86 1.72
C SER A 239 2.81 7.12 2.19
N MET A 240 2.42 8.39 2.41
CA MET A 240 1.03 8.74 2.72
C MET A 240 0.10 8.56 1.51
N VAL A 241 0.54 8.97 0.31
CA VAL A 241 -0.23 8.76 -0.93
C VAL A 241 -0.44 7.28 -1.20
N VAL A 242 0.63 6.49 -1.22
CA VAL A 242 0.53 5.05 -1.47
C VAL A 242 -0.29 4.37 -0.38
N GLY A 243 -0.07 4.71 0.89
CA GLY A 243 -0.85 4.18 2.02
C GLY A 243 -2.35 4.44 1.87
N PHE A 244 -2.74 5.63 1.40
CA PHE A 244 -4.14 5.94 1.10
C PHE A 244 -4.67 5.13 -0.08
N VAL A 245 -3.91 4.98 -1.17
CA VAL A 245 -4.34 4.17 -2.32
C VAL A 245 -4.53 2.71 -1.94
N LEU A 246 -3.65 2.14 -1.11
CA LEU A 246 -3.81 0.78 -0.60
C LEU A 246 -5.03 0.66 0.33
N ALA A 247 -5.26 1.66 1.18
CA ALA A 247 -6.45 1.70 2.05
C ALA A 247 -7.74 1.81 1.21
N TYR A 248 -7.75 2.66 0.18
CA TYR A 248 -8.82 2.76 -0.81
C TYR A 248 -9.13 1.40 -1.44
N GLN A 249 -8.11 0.69 -1.95
CA GLN A 249 -8.27 -0.62 -2.56
C GLN A 249 -8.88 -1.64 -1.58
N VAL A 250 -8.40 -1.66 -0.32
CA VAL A 250 -8.91 -2.55 0.72
C VAL A 250 -10.38 -2.26 1.05
N VAL A 251 -10.71 -0.99 1.33
CA VAL A 251 -12.06 -0.59 1.72
C VAL A 251 -13.04 -0.80 0.57
N LEU A 252 -12.67 -0.41 -0.65
CA LEU A 252 -13.46 -0.64 -1.85
C LEU A 252 -13.70 -2.12 -2.11
N TYR A 253 -12.65 -2.95 -1.99
CA TYR A 253 -12.76 -4.39 -2.20
C TYR A 253 -13.76 -5.03 -1.23
N LEU A 254 -13.70 -4.67 0.04
CA LEU A 254 -14.61 -5.18 1.07
C LEU A 254 -16.05 -4.67 0.87
N SER A 255 -16.23 -3.40 0.52
CA SER A 255 -17.55 -2.82 0.20
C SER A 255 -18.21 -3.52 -0.98
N LEU A 256 -17.48 -3.73 -2.08
CA LEU A 256 -17.99 -4.43 -3.26
C LEU A 256 -18.28 -5.91 -2.98
N ALA A 257 -17.45 -6.58 -2.18
CA ALA A 257 -17.62 -7.99 -1.85
C ALA A 257 -18.89 -8.25 -1.01
N ASN A 258 -19.31 -7.32 -0.16
CA ASN A 258 -20.57 -7.43 0.59
C ASN A 258 -21.79 -7.31 -0.32
N GLY A 259 -21.74 -6.41 -1.31
CA GLY A 259 -22.85 -6.19 -2.24
C GLY A 259 -23.06 -7.34 -3.26
N ASN A 260 -22.04 -8.15 -3.55
CA ASN A 260 -22.08 -9.20 -4.59
C ASN A 260 -21.12 -10.36 -4.29
N SER A 261 -21.36 -11.04 -3.17
CA SER A 261 -20.46 -12.11 -2.68
C SER A 261 -20.27 -13.29 -3.65
N GLU A 262 -21.22 -13.56 -4.53
CA GLU A 262 -21.11 -14.66 -5.52
C GLU A 262 -20.14 -14.35 -6.65
N ALA A 263 -19.98 -13.08 -7.02
CA ALA A 263 -19.04 -12.66 -8.07
C ALA A 263 -17.60 -12.60 -7.59
N PHE A 264 -17.35 -12.64 -6.27
CA PHE A 264 -16.00 -12.53 -5.72
C PHE A 264 -15.33 -13.89 -5.60
N VAL A 265 -14.16 -14.02 -6.25
CA VAL A 265 -13.35 -15.25 -6.25
C VAL A 265 -12.84 -15.60 -4.85
N PHE A 266 -12.51 -14.57 -4.05
CA PHE A 266 -12.08 -14.78 -2.68
C PHE A 266 -13.25 -14.62 -1.72
N LYS A 267 -13.92 -15.73 -1.40
CA LYS A 267 -15.10 -15.79 -0.50
C LYS A 267 -14.79 -15.21 0.89
N ASN A 268 -13.57 -15.45 1.39
CA ASN A 268 -13.09 -14.88 2.65
C ASN A 268 -12.43 -13.51 2.40
N ALA A 269 -13.18 -12.56 1.80
CA ALA A 269 -12.67 -11.23 1.45
C ALA A 269 -11.95 -10.51 2.59
N PRO A 270 -12.42 -10.49 3.87
CA PRO A 270 -11.69 -9.87 4.98
C PRO A 270 -10.35 -10.53 5.26
N ILE A 271 -10.27 -11.86 5.15
CA ILE A 271 -9.03 -12.60 5.40
C ILE A 271 -8.00 -12.33 4.31
N PHE A 272 -8.45 -12.27 3.05
CA PHE A 272 -7.60 -11.91 1.92
C PHE A 272 -7.07 -10.46 2.06
N ALA A 273 -7.95 -9.50 2.34
CA ALA A 273 -7.57 -8.10 2.53
C ALA A 273 -6.60 -7.93 3.72
N LEU A 274 -6.88 -8.59 4.86
CA LEU A 274 -6.00 -8.57 6.03
C LEU A 274 -4.62 -9.17 5.74
N ALA A 275 -4.55 -10.26 4.97
CA ALA A 275 -3.30 -10.90 4.58
C ALA A 275 -2.40 -9.94 3.80
N LEU A 276 -2.96 -9.21 2.84
CA LEU A 276 -2.24 -8.26 2.00
C LEU A 276 -1.59 -7.14 2.80
N VAL A 277 -2.31 -6.59 3.78
CA VAL A 277 -1.82 -5.48 4.61
C VAL A 277 -1.24 -5.95 5.95
N SER A 278 -1.06 -7.26 6.13
CA SER A 278 -0.63 -7.84 7.41
C SER A 278 0.70 -7.28 7.90
N TYR A 279 1.69 -7.14 7.02
CA TYR A 279 3.00 -6.65 7.43
C TYR A 279 2.94 -5.22 8.01
N PRO A 280 2.51 -4.19 7.29
CA PRO A 280 2.44 -2.84 7.85
C PRO A 280 1.54 -2.77 9.08
N LEU A 281 0.40 -3.46 9.07
CA LEU A 281 -0.57 -3.42 10.14
C LEU A 281 -0.06 -4.07 11.42
N PHE A 282 0.35 -5.34 11.36
CA PHE A 282 0.75 -6.09 12.56
C PHE A 282 2.10 -5.62 13.12
N ASP A 283 3.06 -5.21 12.27
CA ASP A 283 4.31 -4.63 12.79
C ASP A 283 4.05 -3.32 13.53
N THR A 284 3.19 -2.45 12.99
CA THR A 284 2.78 -1.20 13.67
C THR A 284 2.05 -1.49 14.99
N LEU A 285 1.04 -2.38 14.99
CA LEU A 285 0.31 -2.74 16.20
C LEU A 285 1.23 -3.35 17.26
N ARG A 286 2.13 -4.24 16.87
CA ARG A 286 3.13 -4.83 17.77
C ARG A 286 3.99 -3.75 18.44
N VAL A 287 4.51 -2.80 17.66
CA VAL A 287 5.33 -1.72 18.21
C VAL A 287 4.52 -0.80 19.13
N MET A 288 3.28 -0.48 18.76
CA MET A 288 2.37 0.30 19.61
C MET A 288 2.09 -0.42 20.95
N CYS A 289 1.79 -1.72 20.91
CA CYS A 289 1.58 -2.53 22.12
C CYS A 289 2.83 -2.53 23.01
N LEU A 290 4.02 -2.73 22.45
CA LEU A 290 5.27 -2.71 23.19
C LEU A 290 5.52 -1.33 23.86
N ARG A 291 5.19 -0.23 23.20
CA ARG A 291 5.30 1.12 23.77
C ARG A 291 4.35 1.31 24.95
N LEU A 292 3.08 0.91 24.80
CA LEU A 292 2.08 0.99 25.87
C LEU A 292 2.49 0.16 27.08
N LEU A 293 2.96 -1.08 26.90
CA LEU A 293 3.48 -1.94 27.96
C LEU A 293 4.66 -1.28 28.70
N ASN A 294 5.49 -0.52 27.99
CA ASN A 294 6.62 0.24 28.56
C ASN A 294 6.22 1.65 29.03
N LYS A 295 4.91 1.95 29.15
CA LYS A 295 4.38 3.26 29.58
C LYS A 295 4.86 4.44 28.72
N LYS A 296 5.13 4.20 27.44
CA LYS A 296 5.54 5.22 26.46
C LYS A 296 4.37 5.58 25.54
N SER A 297 4.42 6.77 24.96
CA SER A 297 3.44 7.17 23.94
C SER A 297 3.47 6.21 22.75
N PRO A 298 2.32 5.71 22.25
CA PRO A 298 2.26 4.85 21.06
C PRO A 298 2.77 5.54 19.79
N PHE A 299 2.78 6.87 19.76
CA PHE A 299 3.22 7.68 18.62
C PHE A 299 4.70 8.10 18.67
N LEU A 300 5.45 7.60 19.65
CA LEU A 300 6.88 7.90 19.76
C LEU A 300 7.64 7.17 18.65
N ALA A 301 8.48 7.87 17.89
CA ALA A 301 9.34 7.23 16.91
C ALA A 301 10.43 6.39 17.60
N ASP A 302 10.58 5.11 17.20
CA ASP A 302 11.62 4.21 17.67
C ASP A 302 12.14 3.29 16.56
N ARG A 303 13.10 2.41 16.88
CA ARG A 303 13.72 1.46 15.95
C ARG A 303 13.27 0.01 16.21
N ASN A 304 12.10 -0.22 16.80
CA ASN A 304 11.61 -1.56 17.15
C ASN A 304 10.88 -2.28 16.01
N HIS A 305 10.78 -1.69 14.82
CA HIS A 305 10.16 -2.30 13.66
C HIS A 305 10.96 -3.50 13.14
N ILE A 306 10.26 -4.47 12.53
CA ILE A 306 10.86 -5.72 12.02
C ILE A 306 11.97 -5.46 11.02
N HIS A 307 11.81 -4.49 10.12
CA HIS A 307 12.84 -4.16 9.14
C HIS A 307 14.14 -3.67 9.79
N HIS A 308 14.09 -2.93 10.90
CA HIS A 308 15.27 -2.59 11.67
C HIS A 308 15.90 -3.82 12.32
N ARG A 309 15.07 -4.72 12.86
CA ARG A 309 15.57 -5.98 13.41
C ARG A 309 16.31 -6.83 12.37
N LEU A 310 15.80 -6.91 11.12
CA LEU A 310 16.48 -7.62 10.03
C LEU A 310 17.85 -7.00 9.70
N ILE A 311 17.95 -5.67 9.72
CA ILE A 311 19.24 -4.97 9.54
C ILE A 311 20.19 -5.24 10.71
N ASP A 312 19.69 -5.21 11.95
CA ASP A 312 20.50 -5.51 13.15
C ASP A 312 21.02 -6.96 13.15
N LEU A 313 20.32 -7.88 12.48
CA LEU A 313 20.81 -9.23 12.20
C LEU A 313 21.88 -9.26 11.10
N GLY A 314 22.17 -8.14 10.43
CA GLY A 314 23.24 -8.00 9.44
C GLY A 314 22.79 -8.15 7.98
N LEU A 315 21.47 -8.11 7.70
CA LEU A 315 21.00 -8.07 6.31
C LEU A 315 21.20 -6.65 5.75
N ALA A 316 21.66 -6.55 4.50
CA ALA A 316 21.62 -5.29 3.78
C ALA A 316 20.16 -4.89 3.48
N HIS A 317 19.87 -3.58 3.32
CA HIS A 317 18.52 -3.04 3.07
C HIS A 317 17.76 -3.83 2.01
N LYS A 318 18.38 -4.09 0.86
CA LYS A 318 17.77 -4.86 -0.24
C LYS A 318 17.27 -6.25 0.21
N TYR A 319 18.09 -6.98 0.98
CA TYR A 319 17.71 -8.33 1.41
C TYR A 319 16.66 -8.31 2.53
N ALA A 320 16.70 -7.30 3.41
CA ALA A 320 15.65 -7.10 4.41
C ALA A 320 14.30 -6.78 3.74
N SER A 321 14.29 -5.92 2.72
CA SER A 321 13.09 -5.58 1.96
C SER A 321 12.55 -6.77 1.16
N LEU A 322 13.44 -7.58 0.54
CA LEU A 322 13.04 -8.81 -0.16
C LEU A 322 12.49 -9.85 0.81
N ALA A 323 13.03 -9.99 2.01
CA ALA A 323 12.50 -10.91 3.03
C ALA A 323 11.07 -10.53 3.45
N VAL A 324 10.80 -9.22 3.62
CA VAL A 324 9.44 -8.74 3.92
C VAL A 324 8.51 -8.89 2.72
N ALA A 325 8.98 -8.64 1.51
CA ALA A 325 8.21 -8.88 0.28
C ALA A 325 7.83 -10.36 0.16
N PHE A 326 8.77 -11.27 0.43
CA PHE A 326 8.51 -12.70 0.45
C PHE A 326 7.50 -13.09 1.55
N TYR A 327 7.61 -12.50 2.75
CA TYR A 327 6.60 -12.66 3.80
C TYR A 327 5.21 -12.27 3.29
N THR A 328 5.07 -11.07 2.71
CA THR A 328 3.77 -10.58 2.21
C THR A 328 3.19 -11.51 1.15
N LEU A 329 4.02 -12.00 0.22
CA LEU A 329 3.63 -12.96 -0.79
C LEU A 329 3.16 -14.28 -0.18
N LEU A 330 3.95 -14.84 0.74
CA LEU A 330 3.65 -16.11 1.39
C LEU A 330 2.32 -16.05 2.18
N VAL A 331 2.14 -15.00 2.99
CA VAL A 331 0.91 -14.80 3.78
C VAL A 331 -0.31 -14.66 2.87
N THR A 332 -0.17 -13.96 1.74
CA THR A 332 -1.25 -13.83 0.75
C THR A 332 -1.57 -15.17 0.08
N ILE A 333 -0.56 -15.95 -0.29
CA ILE A 333 -0.77 -17.31 -0.86
C ILE A 333 -1.49 -18.21 0.15
N VAL A 334 -1.12 -18.16 1.43
CA VAL A 334 -1.82 -18.91 2.49
C VAL A 334 -3.29 -18.47 2.56
N ALA A 335 -3.59 -17.16 2.56
CA ALA A 335 -4.97 -16.65 2.58
C ALA A 335 -5.80 -17.16 1.40
N VAL A 336 -5.22 -17.17 0.20
CA VAL A 336 -5.85 -17.73 -1.00
C VAL A 336 -6.09 -19.23 -0.87
N SER A 337 -5.13 -19.98 -0.31
CA SER A 337 -5.23 -21.43 -0.16
C SER A 337 -6.30 -21.85 0.84
N ILE A 338 -6.57 -21.05 1.87
CA ILE A 338 -7.59 -21.31 2.89
C ILE A 338 -8.94 -20.63 2.58
N ASN A 339 -9.13 -20.10 1.39
CA ASN A 339 -10.31 -19.33 0.98
C ASN A 339 -11.63 -20.10 1.08
N SER A 340 -11.60 -21.43 0.97
CA SER A 340 -12.78 -22.31 1.09
C SER A 340 -13.18 -22.66 2.53
N LEU A 341 -12.33 -22.35 3.51
CA LEU A 341 -12.60 -22.67 4.91
C LEU A 341 -13.63 -21.71 5.52
N PRO A 342 -14.36 -22.12 6.58
CA PRO A 342 -15.18 -21.20 7.36
C PRO A 342 -14.35 -20.00 7.85
N ILE A 343 -14.90 -18.80 7.76
CA ILE A 343 -14.18 -17.53 7.98
C ILE A 343 -13.46 -17.47 9.34
N ASN A 344 -14.08 -17.99 10.40
CA ASN A 344 -13.47 -17.98 11.74
C ASN A 344 -12.26 -18.90 11.83
N ILE A 345 -12.29 -20.07 11.15
CA ILE A 345 -11.15 -20.99 11.07
C ILE A 345 -10.03 -20.34 10.24
N ALA A 346 -10.37 -19.77 9.08
CA ALA A 346 -9.41 -19.05 8.24
C ALA A 346 -8.75 -17.89 9.00
N PHE A 347 -9.53 -17.14 9.79
CA PHE A 347 -9.00 -16.06 10.62
C PHE A 347 -8.00 -16.54 11.67
N ILE A 348 -8.31 -17.61 12.40
CA ILE A 348 -7.40 -18.19 13.40
C ILE A 348 -6.11 -18.68 12.75
N ILE A 349 -6.20 -19.40 11.62
CA ILE A 349 -5.02 -19.85 10.87
C ILE A 349 -4.17 -18.65 10.45
N MET A 350 -4.80 -17.62 9.88
CA MET A 350 -4.09 -16.41 9.46
C MET A 350 -3.41 -15.71 10.63
N LEU A 351 -4.08 -15.56 11.76
CA LEU A 351 -3.51 -14.93 12.94
C LEU A 351 -2.28 -15.70 13.45
N VAL A 352 -2.33 -17.04 13.48
CA VAL A 352 -1.20 -17.88 13.86
C VAL A 352 -0.05 -17.74 12.86
N VAL A 353 -0.31 -17.85 11.55
CA VAL A 353 0.71 -17.76 10.50
C VAL A 353 1.40 -16.39 10.53
N VAL A 354 0.62 -15.32 10.55
CA VAL A 354 1.13 -13.93 10.61
C VAL A 354 1.99 -13.73 11.85
N THR A 355 1.50 -14.14 13.03
CA THR A 355 2.22 -13.97 14.30
C THR A 355 3.53 -14.76 14.31
N CYS A 356 3.51 -16.03 13.90
CA CYS A 356 4.70 -16.86 13.84
C CYS A 356 5.76 -16.28 12.91
N LEU A 357 5.37 -15.87 11.70
CA LEU A 357 6.30 -15.32 10.71
C LEU A 357 6.85 -13.95 11.13
N LEU A 358 6.04 -13.07 11.73
CA LEU A 358 6.47 -11.75 12.20
C LEU A 358 7.40 -11.86 13.42
N LEU A 359 7.25 -12.87 14.28
CA LEU A 359 8.10 -13.07 15.43
C LEU A 359 9.41 -13.81 15.11
N LEU A 360 9.49 -14.48 13.95
CA LEU A 360 10.67 -15.25 13.54
C LEU A 360 11.98 -14.44 13.61
N PRO A 361 12.08 -13.18 13.13
CA PRO A 361 13.32 -12.39 13.22
C PRO A 361 13.78 -12.10 14.66
N PHE A 362 12.87 -12.15 15.64
CA PHE A 362 13.19 -11.96 17.05
C PHE A 362 13.64 -13.24 17.75
N ALA A 363 13.23 -14.40 17.21
CA ALA A 363 13.70 -15.71 17.67
C ALA A 363 15.12 -16.06 17.16
N ILE A 364 15.59 -15.37 16.12
CA ILE A 364 16.90 -15.61 15.52
C ILE A 364 17.94 -14.70 16.15
N CYS A 365 19.14 -15.21 16.44
CA CYS A 365 20.31 -14.44 16.80
C CYS A 365 21.52 -14.87 15.95
N LYS A 366 22.44 -13.91 15.72
CA LYS A 366 23.69 -14.16 15.01
C LYS A 366 24.80 -14.14 16.05
N LYS A 367 25.49 -15.27 16.25
CA LYS A 367 26.67 -15.38 17.11
C LYS A 367 27.83 -15.90 16.27
N GLU A 368 28.99 -15.24 16.35
CA GLU A 368 30.24 -15.68 15.70
C GLU A 368 30.11 -16.01 14.19
N GLY A 369 29.25 -15.26 13.48
CA GLY A 369 28.99 -15.47 12.05
C GLY A 369 27.92 -16.52 11.72
N ALA A 370 27.49 -17.35 12.69
CA ALA A 370 26.45 -18.37 12.50
C ALA A 370 25.08 -17.91 12.98
N TRP A 371 24.02 -18.35 12.29
CA TRP A 371 22.64 -18.13 12.67
C TRP A 371 22.21 -19.20 13.66
N SER A 372 21.60 -18.80 14.78
CA SER A 372 21.06 -19.73 15.79
C SER A 372 19.72 -19.24 16.32
N LEU A 373 18.87 -20.19 16.76
CA LEU A 373 17.64 -19.85 17.45
C LEU A 373 17.95 -19.37 18.88
N ARG A 374 17.25 -18.32 19.29
CA ARG A 374 17.33 -17.80 20.65
C ARG A 374 16.32 -18.56 21.50
N PHE A 375 16.79 -19.54 22.25
CA PHE A 375 15.93 -20.16 23.26
C PHE A 375 15.85 -19.22 24.48
N PRO A 376 14.66 -18.94 25.02
CA PRO A 376 14.55 -18.24 26.29
C PRO A 376 15.35 -19.02 27.33
N LYS A 377 16.22 -18.35 28.06
CA LYS A 377 16.81 -18.97 29.25
C LYS A 377 15.65 -19.24 30.21
N ALA A 378 15.50 -20.50 30.60
CA ALA A 378 14.58 -20.92 31.65
C ALA A 378 14.89 -20.20 32.97
#